data_c8bc3bb9b2923f05f1029a7cc929cd6f
#
_entry.id   c8bc3bb9b2923f05f1029a7cc929cd6f
#
_cell.length_a   1.000
_cell.length_b   1.000
_cell.length_c   1.000
_cell.angle_alpha   90.00
_cell.angle_beta   90.00
_cell.angle_gamma   90.00
#
_symmetry.space_group_name_H-M   'P 1'
#
loop_
_entity.id
_entity.type
_entity.pdbx_description
1 polymer ?
#
loop_
_entity_poly.entity_id
_entity_poly.type
_entity_poly.pdbx_seq_one_letter_code
_entity_poly.pdbx_strand_id
1 'polypeptide(L)'
;MEATGGFQRALGGPVQILFLAALALAARNRGELLRISLMFLAGQAAAVLIVPHTTWQPAPRFVEAAAALTVAYLAVEILLLPKAGARWLIAGVLGVFHGLFFYLFLQAAGYRPGFVLAGAFAAEISVIGVLAALSARVLRWSQAVRVSASALLVFGMVWFILRLRS
;
A
#
# COMPACT_ATOMS: atom_id res chain seq x y z
N MET A 1 -2.97 16.37 -16.86
CA MET A 1 -1.58 15.86 -16.77
C MET A 1 -1.19 15.40 -15.36
N GLU A 2 -1.34 16.23 -14.31
CA GLU A 2 -0.90 15.88 -12.95
C GLU A 2 -1.65 14.69 -12.33
N ALA A 3 -2.98 14.63 -12.46
CA ALA A 3 -3.78 13.49 -11.99
C ALA A 3 -3.42 12.19 -12.75
N THR A 4 -3.15 12.29 -14.06
CA THR A 4 -2.67 11.15 -14.85
C THR A 4 -1.31 10.66 -14.36
N GLY A 5 -0.41 11.58 -13.97
CA GLY A 5 0.86 11.23 -13.33
C GLY A 5 0.69 10.47 -12.03
N GLY A 6 -0.22 10.91 -11.15
CA GLY A 6 -0.57 10.19 -9.92
C GLY A 6 -1.14 8.80 -10.18
N PHE A 7 -2.06 8.70 -11.14
CA PHE A 7 -2.67 7.44 -11.56
C PHE A 7 -1.61 6.45 -12.09
N GLN A 8 -0.75 6.89 -13.00
CA GLN A 8 0.32 6.07 -13.54
C GLN A 8 1.35 5.67 -12.48
N ARG A 9 1.66 6.57 -11.55
CA ARG A 9 2.59 6.28 -10.45
C ARG A 9 2.05 5.22 -9.51
N ALA A 10 0.75 5.23 -9.20
CA ALA A 10 0.11 4.22 -8.38
C ALA A 10 0.14 2.83 -9.04
N LEU A 11 -0.04 2.76 -10.36
CA LEU A 11 -0.02 1.50 -11.11
C LEU A 11 1.40 1.04 -11.50
N GLY A 12 2.35 1.96 -11.61
CA GLY A 12 3.72 1.65 -12.08
C GLY A 12 4.61 0.97 -11.05
N GLY A 13 4.21 0.94 -9.78
CA GLY A 13 4.99 0.36 -8.70
C GLY A 13 4.55 -1.09 -8.37
N PRO A 14 5.36 -2.13 -8.61
CA PRO A 14 4.96 -3.50 -8.27
C PRO A 14 4.68 -3.66 -6.77
N VAL A 15 5.43 -2.99 -5.90
CA VAL A 15 5.23 -3.00 -4.44
C VAL A 15 3.87 -2.42 -4.07
N GLN A 16 3.41 -1.35 -4.75
CA GLN A 16 2.11 -0.75 -4.52
C GLN A 16 0.98 -1.73 -4.84
N ILE A 17 1.03 -2.37 -6.01
CA ILE A 17 0.01 -3.34 -6.44
C ILE A 17 -0.02 -4.55 -5.49
N LEU A 18 1.15 -5.06 -5.10
CA LEU A 18 1.24 -6.18 -4.15
C LEU A 18 0.72 -5.81 -2.76
N PHE A 19 0.96 -4.58 -2.32
CA PHE A 19 0.39 -4.08 -1.07
C PHE A 19 -1.15 -4.02 -1.15
N LEU A 20 -1.71 -3.47 -2.22
CA LEU A 20 -3.16 -3.44 -2.42
C LEU A 20 -3.77 -4.84 -2.50
N ALA A 21 -3.05 -5.80 -3.10
CA ALA A 21 -3.45 -7.21 -3.11
C ALA A 21 -3.44 -7.81 -1.68
N ALA A 22 -2.38 -7.55 -0.90
CA ALA A 22 -2.31 -7.96 0.50
C ALA A 22 -3.45 -7.36 1.33
N LEU A 23 -3.75 -6.07 1.12
CA LEU A 23 -4.83 -5.36 1.79
C LEU A 23 -6.21 -5.95 1.46
N ALA A 24 -6.48 -6.25 0.18
CA ALA A 24 -7.71 -6.90 -0.25
C ALA A 24 -7.83 -8.33 0.30
N LEU A 25 -6.71 -9.06 0.41
CA LEU A 25 -6.66 -10.41 0.97
C LEU A 25 -6.82 -10.42 2.51
N ALA A 26 -6.35 -9.38 3.19
CA ALA A 26 -6.44 -9.23 4.64
C ALA A 26 -7.88 -8.95 5.12
N ALA A 27 -8.72 -8.38 4.28
CA ALA A 27 -10.09 -8.01 4.63
C ALA A 27 -11.00 -9.24 4.74
N ARG A 28 -11.72 -9.37 5.85
CA ARG A 28 -12.66 -10.48 6.12
C ARG A 28 -14.04 -10.26 5.51
N ASN A 29 -14.42 -9.00 5.34
CA ASN A 29 -15.70 -8.59 4.77
C ASN A 29 -15.58 -7.20 4.12
N ARG A 30 -16.63 -6.82 3.38
CA ARG A 30 -16.64 -5.56 2.62
C ARG A 30 -16.54 -4.31 3.52
N GLY A 31 -17.13 -4.34 4.72
CA GLY A 31 -17.05 -3.23 5.66
C GLY A 31 -15.64 -3.04 6.23
N GLU A 32 -14.94 -4.14 6.53
CA GLU A 32 -13.54 -4.10 6.93
C GLU A 32 -12.65 -3.62 5.80
N LEU A 33 -12.85 -4.13 4.57
CA LEU A 33 -12.12 -3.66 3.39
C LEU A 33 -12.26 -2.14 3.22
N LEU A 34 -13.47 -1.62 3.31
CA LEU A 34 -13.71 -0.18 3.20
C LEU A 34 -12.94 0.60 4.27
N ARG A 35 -13.00 0.16 5.53
CA ARG A 35 -12.32 0.85 6.65
C ARG A 35 -10.79 0.84 6.47
N ILE A 36 -10.19 -0.32 6.15
CA ILE A 36 -8.75 -0.43 5.97
C ILE A 36 -8.28 0.36 4.74
N SER A 37 -9.05 0.37 3.65
CA SER A 37 -8.75 1.16 2.45
C SER A 37 -8.82 2.65 2.73
N LEU A 38 -9.87 3.13 3.40
CA LEU A 38 -10.01 4.55 3.76
C LEU A 38 -8.87 5.01 4.67
N MET A 39 -8.51 4.21 5.67
CA MET A 39 -7.40 4.55 6.57
C MET A 39 -6.05 4.51 5.86
N PHE A 40 -5.85 3.58 4.94
CA PHE A 40 -4.67 3.53 4.09
C PHE A 40 -4.53 4.81 3.25
N LEU A 41 -5.59 5.21 2.54
CA LEU A 41 -5.61 6.44 1.75
C LEU A 41 -5.41 7.69 2.62
N ALA A 42 -6.01 7.72 3.82
CA ALA A 42 -5.81 8.80 4.77
C ALA A 42 -4.35 8.89 5.25
N GLY A 43 -3.70 7.75 5.50
CA GLY A 43 -2.28 7.69 5.83
C GLY A 43 -1.39 8.23 4.70
N GLN A 44 -1.69 7.86 3.46
CA GLN A 44 -0.98 8.40 2.29
C GLN A 44 -1.16 9.92 2.17
N ALA A 45 -2.40 10.42 2.28
CA ALA A 45 -2.67 11.85 2.24
C ALA A 45 -1.93 12.59 3.36
N ALA A 46 -1.94 12.04 4.58
CA ALA A 46 -1.25 12.63 5.71
C ALA A 46 0.25 12.77 5.44
N ALA A 47 0.92 11.74 4.91
CA ALA A 47 2.34 11.83 4.57
C ALA A 47 2.61 12.91 3.52
N VAL A 48 1.84 12.92 2.42
CA VAL A 48 2.02 13.89 1.33
C VAL A 48 1.78 15.33 1.78
N LEU A 49 0.83 15.56 2.71
CA LEU A 49 0.47 16.89 3.15
C LEU A 49 1.33 17.40 4.33
N ILE A 50 1.77 16.49 5.22
CA ILE A 50 2.48 16.89 6.45
C ILE A 50 3.99 16.94 6.24
N VAL A 51 4.58 15.95 5.55
CA VAL A 51 6.05 15.85 5.39
C VAL A 51 6.67 17.10 4.78
N PRO A 52 6.09 17.79 3.77
CA PRO A 52 6.63 19.03 3.23
C PRO A 52 6.81 20.15 4.26
N HIS A 53 6.06 20.10 5.36
CA HIS A 53 6.12 21.11 6.45
C HIS A 53 7.07 20.72 7.58
N THR A 54 7.78 19.60 7.43
CA THR A 54 8.79 19.12 8.39
C THR A 54 10.21 19.34 7.85
N THR A 55 11.19 19.26 8.73
CA THR A 55 12.61 19.25 8.34
C THR A 55 13.09 17.89 7.87
N TRP A 56 12.25 16.86 7.95
CA TRP A 56 12.60 15.50 7.59
C TRP A 56 12.55 15.30 6.07
N GLN A 57 13.67 14.84 5.53
CA GLN A 57 13.80 14.46 4.12
C GLN A 57 14.06 12.95 4.03
N PRO A 58 13.01 12.14 3.77
CA PRO A 58 13.16 10.71 3.70
C PRO A 58 14.03 10.31 2.51
N ALA A 59 15.05 9.49 2.76
CA ALA A 59 15.87 8.94 1.70
C ALA A 59 15.07 8.00 0.81
N PRO A 60 15.21 8.06 -0.54
CA PRO A 60 14.46 7.19 -1.45
C PRO A 60 14.60 5.69 -1.13
N ARG A 61 15.80 5.25 -0.78
CA ARG A 61 16.06 3.84 -0.38
C ARG A 61 15.26 3.44 0.87
N PHE A 62 15.19 4.32 1.86
CA PHE A 62 14.39 4.07 3.05
C PHE A 62 12.91 3.90 2.71
N VAL A 63 12.37 4.80 1.87
CA VAL A 63 10.95 4.75 1.46
C VAL A 63 10.62 3.48 0.70
N GLU A 64 11.49 3.08 -0.23
CA GLU A 64 11.30 1.84 -1.02
C GLU A 64 11.42 0.58 -0.16
N ALA A 65 12.39 0.54 0.76
CA ALA A 65 12.54 -0.57 1.69
C ALA A 65 11.35 -0.65 2.66
N ALA A 66 10.92 0.48 3.22
CA ALA A 66 9.77 0.54 4.12
C ALA A 66 8.49 0.09 3.41
N ALA A 67 8.24 0.55 2.17
CA ALA A 67 7.09 0.11 1.39
C ALA A 67 7.10 -1.41 1.12
N ALA A 68 8.27 -1.99 0.82
CA ALA A 68 8.39 -3.45 0.67
C ALA A 68 8.11 -4.21 1.98
N LEU A 69 8.58 -3.67 3.11
CA LEU A 69 8.35 -4.25 4.42
C LEU A 69 6.85 -4.22 4.80
N THR A 70 6.09 -3.21 4.36
CA THR A 70 4.64 -3.17 4.60
C THR A 70 3.90 -4.34 3.96
N VAL A 71 4.33 -4.79 2.78
CA VAL A 71 3.78 -5.98 2.10
C VAL A 71 4.06 -7.23 2.92
N ALA A 72 5.31 -7.41 3.38
CA ALA A 72 5.70 -8.54 4.22
C ALA A 72 4.92 -8.53 5.56
N TYR A 73 4.75 -7.36 6.17
CA TYR A 73 3.99 -7.21 7.41
C TYR A 73 2.53 -7.67 7.26
N LEU A 74 1.82 -7.20 6.23
CA LEU A 74 0.44 -7.62 5.98
C LEU A 74 0.35 -9.13 5.69
N ALA A 75 1.33 -9.68 4.98
CA ALA A 75 1.37 -11.11 4.72
C ALA A 75 1.53 -11.92 6.01
N VAL A 76 2.40 -11.49 6.93
CA VAL A 76 2.56 -12.08 8.27
C VAL A 76 1.25 -11.97 9.06
N GLU A 77 0.59 -10.82 9.02
CA GLU A 77 -0.69 -10.62 9.72
C GLU A 77 -1.78 -11.57 9.20
N ILE A 78 -1.86 -11.77 7.87
CA ILE A 78 -2.81 -12.73 7.27
C ILE A 78 -2.51 -14.15 7.73
N LEU A 79 -1.23 -14.55 7.79
CA LEU A 79 -0.81 -15.91 8.12
C LEU A 79 -0.93 -16.23 9.62
N LEU A 80 -0.50 -15.32 10.48
CA LEU A 80 -0.31 -15.59 11.91
C LEU A 80 -1.37 -14.93 12.79
N LEU A 81 -1.97 -13.83 12.36
CA LEU A 81 -2.91 -13.03 13.15
C LEU A 81 -4.27 -12.84 12.47
N PRO A 82 -4.94 -13.93 12.04
CA PRO A 82 -6.19 -13.81 11.29
C PRO A 82 -7.32 -13.12 12.07
N LYS A 83 -7.21 -13.03 13.40
CA LYS A 83 -8.20 -12.40 14.28
C LYS A 83 -7.78 -11.02 14.80
N ALA A 84 -6.70 -10.42 14.29
CA ALA A 84 -6.26 -9.09 14.72
C ALA A 84 -7.40 -8.05 14.61
N GLY A 85 -7.60 -7.26 15.68
CA GLY A 85 -8.77 -6.38 15.81
C GLY A 85 -8.60 -5.01 15.14
N ALA A 86 -7.44 -4.38 15.27
CA ALA A 86 -7.24 -2.97 14.90
C ALA A 86 -6.55 -2.77 13.53
N ARG A 87 -6.84 -3.61 12.54
CA ARG A 87 -6.22 -3.56 11.20
C ARG A 87 -6.32 -2.21 10.51
N TRP A 88 -7.40 -1.47 10.77
CA TRP A 88 -7.60 -0.16 10.18
C TRP A 88 -6.56 0.87 10.66
N LEU A 89 -6.13 0.80 11.93
CA LEU A 89 -5.06 1.66 12.46
C LEU A 89 -3.73 1.33 11.78
N ILE A 90 -3.43 0.04 11.69
CA ILE A 90 -2.22 -0.45 11.04
C ILE A 90 -2.22 -0.03 9.57
N ALA A 91 -3.32 -0.22 8.85
CA ALA A 91 -3.44 0.21 7.47
C ALA A 91 -3.16 1.71 7.29
N GLY A 92 -3.61 2.56 8.24
CA GLY A 92 -3.27 3.99 8.24
C GLY A 92 -1.77 4.23 8.38
N VAL A 93 -1.12 3.56 9.32
CA VAL A 93 0.34 3.67 9.52
C VAL A 93 1.10 3.19 8.29
N LEU A 94 0.71 2.04 7.72
CA LEU A 94 1.33 1.52 6.50
C LEU A 94 1.09 2.46 5.31
N GLY A 95 -0.07 3.12 5.26
CA GLY A 95 -0.39 4.15 4.27
C GLY A 95 0.57 5.33 4.30
N VAL A 96 1.06 5.72 5.48
CA VAL A 96 2.08 6.79 5.58
C VAL A 96 3.33 6.44 4.77
N PHE A 97 3.85 5.22 4.86
CA PHE A 97 5.02 4.80 4.10
C PHE A 97 4.79 4.84 2.58
N HIS A 98 3.60 4.44 2.13
CA HIS A 98 3.23 4.55 0.73
C HIS A 98 3.02 6.01 0.30
N GLY A 99 2.55 6.87 1.19
CA GLY A 99 2.45 8.32 0.97
C GLY A 99 3.82 8.98 0.78
N LEU A 100 4.85 8.52 1.50
CA LEU A 100 6.23 9.00 1.29
C LEU A 100 6.73 8.73 -0.13
N PHE A 101 6.29 7.64 -0.75
CA PHE A 101 6.61 7.32 -2.14
C PHE A 101 6.01 8.35 -3.12
N PHE A 102 4.77 8.79 -2.87
CA PHE A 102 4.15 9.86 -3.64
C PHE A 102 4.78 11.24 -3.33
N TYR A 103 5.18 11.48 -2.10
CA TYR A 103 5.89 12.68 -1.72
C TYR A 103 7.19 12.84 -2.50
N LEU A 104 8.02 11.80 -2.60
CA LEU A 104 9.26 11.83 -3.39
C LEU A 104 8.97 12.09 -4.87
N PHE A 105 7.92 11.49 -5.42
CA PHE A 105 7.50 11.73 -6.80
C PHE A 105 7.08 13.19 -7.01
N LEU A 106 6.33 13.78 -6.07
CA LEU A 106 5.90 15.18 -6.13
C LEU A 106 7.08 16.13 -6.10
N GLN A 107 8.07 15.86 -5.24
CA GLN A 107 9.30 16.66 -5.20
C GLN A 107 10.06 16.64 -6.53
N ALA A 108 10.16 15.47 -7.17
CA ALA A 108 10.87 15.31 -8.43
C ALA A 108 10.11 15.94 -9.61
N ALA A 109 8.78 15.90 -9.61
CA ALA A 109 7.94 16.33 -10.73
C ALA A 109 7.45 17.78 -10.62
N GLY A 110 7.48 18.38 -9.43
CA GLY A 110 6.95 19.73 -9.19
C GLY A 110 5.44 19.85 -9.33
N TYR A 111 4.70 18.75 -9.19
CA TYR A 111 3.25 18.71 -9.34
C TYR A 111 2.50 19.15 -8.08
N ARG A 112 1.23 19.53 -8.26
CA ARG A 112 0.34 19.89 -7.14
C ARG A 112 -0.13 18.64 -6.41
N PRO A 113 0.02 18.55 -5.07
CA PRO A 113 -0.30 17.36 -4.29
C PRO A 113 -1.73 16.87 -4.47
N GLY A 114 -2.72 17.79 -4.48
CA GLY A 114 -4.13 17.42 -4.58
C GLY A 114 -4.49 16.68 -5.87
N PHE A 115 -3.96 17.09 -7.03
CA PHE A 115 -4.24 16.43 -8.29
C PHE A 115 -3.56 15.07 -8.39
N VAL A 116 -2.32 14.96 -7.90
CA VAL A 116 -1.60 13.68 -7.88
C VAL A 116 -2.29 12.67 -6.96
N LEU A 117 -2.68 13.11 -5.75
CA LEU A 117 -3.44 12.26 -4.82
C LEU A 117 -4.79 11.83 -5.40
N ALA A 118 -5.53 12.74 -6.05
CA ALA A 118 -6.79 12.37 -6.68
C ALA A 118 -6.62 11.29 -7.75
N GLY A 119 -5.59 11.41 -8.59
CA GLY A 119 -5.26 10.40 -9.60
C GLY A 119 -4.82 9.08 -8.98
N ALA A 120 -3.94 9.12 -7.96
CA ALA A 120 -3.48 7.95 -7.24
C ALA A 120 -4.65 7.22 -6.55
N PHE A 121 -5.50 7.93 -5.84
CA PHE A 121 -6.67 7.35 -5.15
C PHE A 121 -7.66 6.73 -6.12
N ALA A 122 -7.91 7.36 -7.28
CA ALA A 122 -8.75 6.78 -8.31
C ALA A 122 -8.18 5.44 -8.81
N ALA A 123 -6.86 5.36 -9.04
CA ALA A 123 -6.20 4.13 -9.43
C ALA A 123 -6.30 3.06 -8.33
N GLU A 124 -5.96 3.41 -7.10
CA GLU A 124 -5.92 2.48 -5.97
C GLU A 124 -7.31 1.93 -5.63
N ILE A 125 -8.33 2.78 -5.59
CA ILE A 125 -9.72 2.36 -5.37
C ILE A 125 -10.16 1.40 -6.49
N SER A 126 -9.81 1.68 -7.74
CA SER A 126 -10.11 0.81 -8.87
C SER A 126 -9.43 -0.55 -8.73
N VAL A 127 -8.14 -0.56 -8.40
CA VAL A 127 -7.35 -1.79 -8.17
C VAL A 127 -7.91 -2.57 -6.98
N ILE A 128 -8.19 -1.91 -5.85
CA ILE A 128 -8.79 -2.56 -4.68
C ILE A 128 -10.14 -3.19 -5.05
N GLY A 129 -10.98 -2.50 -5.81
CA GLY A 129 -12.27 -3.02 -6.28
C GLY A 129 -12.11 -4.30 -7.11
N VAL A 130 -11.20 -4.29 -8.08
CA VAL A 130 -10.90 -5.46 -8.91
C VAL A 130 -10.33 -6.61 -8.07
N LEU A 131 -9.34 -6.31 -7.22
CA LEU A 131 -8.72 -7.30 -6.35
C LEU A 131 -9.71 -7.88 -5.34
N ALA A 132 -10.63 -7.07 -4.80
CA ALA A 132 -11.69 -7.54 -3.92
C ALA A 132 -12.65 -8.51 -4.63
N ALA A 133 -12.99 -8.23 -5.88
CA ALA A 133 -13.81 -9.13 -6.68
C ALA A 133 -13.11 -10.47 -6.96
N LEU A 134 -11.80 -10.43 -7.24
CA LEU A 134 -10.97 -11.61 -7.45
C LEU A 134 -10.75 -12.39 -6.14
N SER A 135 -10.41 -11.69 -5.06
CA SER A 135 -10.14 -12.28 -3.75
C SER A 135 -11.38 -12.96 -3.16
N ALA A 136 -12.58 -12.49 -3.47
CA ALA A 136 -13.81 -13.15 -3.05
C ALA A 136 -13.92 -14.62 -3.52
N ARG A 137 -13.24 -14.97 -4.62
CA ARG A 137 -13.12 -16.36 -5.08
C ARG A 137 -12.00 -17.11 -4.34
N VAL A 138 -10.87 -16.46 -4.11
CA VAL A 138 -9.68 -17.01 -3.43
C VAL A 138 -9.95 -17.26 -1.95
N LEU A 139 -10.64 -16.34 -1.27
CA LEU A 139 -10.97 -16.42 0.16
C LEU A 139 -11.84 -17.63 0.54
N ARG A 140 -12.50 -18.27 -0.43
CA ARG A 140 -13.23 -19.52 -0.21
C ARG A 140 -12.31 -20.73 0.06
N TRP A 141 -11.03 -20.62 -0.29
CA TRP A 141 -10.06 -21.70 -0.23
C TRP A 141 -8.92 -21.29 0.71
N SER A 142 -8.93 -21.83 1.93
CA SER A 142 -7.94 -21.49 2.96
C SER A 142 -6.49 -21.75 2.52
N GLN A 143 -6.27 -22.76 1.70
CA GLN A 143 -4.95 -23.05 1.12
C GLN A 143 -4.50 -21.94 0.14
N ALA A 144 -5.41 -21.47 -0.72
CA ALA A 144 -5.08 -20.41 -1.66
C ALA A 144 -4.71 -19.10 -0.93
N VAL A 145 -5.40 -18.77 0.17
CA VAL A 145 -5.06 -17.62 1.02
C VAL A 145 -3.65 -17.77 1.60
N ARG A 146 -3.33 -18.95 2.15
CA ARG A 146 -1.99 -19.19 2.72
C ARG A 146 -0.89 -19.11 1.66
N VAL A 147 -1.09 -19.73 0.50
CA VAL A 147 -0.11 -19.69 -0.60
C VAL A 147 0.09 -18.25 -1.08
N SER A 148 -1.00 -17.49 -1.30
CA SER A 148 -0.91 -16.09 -1.72
C SER A 148 -0.20 -15.23 -0.68
N ALA A 149 -0.53 -15.38 0.60
CA ALA A 149 0.12 -14.64 1.67
C ALA A 149 1.60 -15.03 1.82
N SER A 150 1.96 -16.32 1.68
CA SER A 150 3.36 -16.75 1.71
C SER A 150 4.14 -16.18 0.53
N ALA A 151 3.56 -16.14 -0.67
CA ALA A 151 4.19 -15.53 -1.84
C ALA A 151 4.43 -14.03 -1.63
N LEU A 152 3.43 -13.30 -1.08
CA LEU A 152 3.56 -11.89 -0.74
C LEU A 152 4.65 -11.64 0.32
N LEU A 153 4.75 -12.52 1.33
CA LEU A 153 5.80 -12.45 2.35
C LEU A 153 7.18 -12.59 1.72
N VAL A 154 7.38 -13.63 0.92
CA VAL A 154 8.66 -13.88 0.26
C VAL A 154 9.03 -12.71 -0.65
N PHE A 155 8.09 -12.24 -1.46
CA PHE A 155 8.34 -11.12 -2.36
C PHE A 155 8.67 -9.83 -1.60
N GLY A 156 7.90 -9.49 -0.57
CA GLY A 156 8.15 -8.31 0.26
C GLY A 156 9.51 -8.36 0.95
N MET A 157 9.89 -9.52 1.51
CA MET A 157 11.20 -9.70 2.16
C MET A 157 12.36 -9.64 1.16
N VAL A 158 12.25 -10.31 0.01
CA VAL A 158 13.29 -10.27 -1.02
C VAL A 158 13.48 -8.83 -1.51
N TRP A 159 12.39 -8.13 -1.81
CA TRP A 159 12.47 -6.74 -2.27
C TRP A 159 13.06 -5.81 -1.20
N PHE A 160 12.66 -5.98 0.05
CA PHE A 160 13.23 -5.25 1.19
C PHE A 160 14.75 -5.44 1.28
N ILE A 161 15.23 -6.70 1.24
CA ILE A 161 16.66 -7.01 1.32
C ILE A 161 17.44 -6.41 0.12
N LEU A 162 16.88 -6.49 -1.09
CA LEU A 162 17.49 -5.91 -2.28
C LEU A 162 17.64 -4.39 -2.13
N ARG A 163 16.64 -3.70 -1.57
CA ARG A 163 16.68 -2.25 -1.37
C ARG A 163 17.60 -1.80 -0.23
N LEU A 164 17.88 -2.67 0.73
CA LEU A 164 18.90 -2.38 1.77
C LEU A 164 20.32 -2.46 1.23
N ARG A 165 20.56 -3.29 0.20
CA ARG A 165 21.89 -3.52 -0.38
C ARG A 165 22.23 -2.58 -1.54
N SER A 166 21.27 -1.96 -2.17
CA SER A 166 21.44 -1.00 -3.27
C SER A 166 21.67 0.43 -2.74
#